data_2716c3196601ad0aad15fa4657e60e24
#
_entry.id   2716c3196601ad0aad15fa4657e60e24
#
_cell.length_a   1.000
_cell.length_b   1.000
_cell.length_c   1.000
_cell.angle_alpha   90.00
_cell.angle_beta   90.00
_cell.angle_gamma   90.00
#
_symmetry.space_group_name_H-M   'P 1'
#
loop_
_entity.id
_entity.type
_entity.pdbx_description
1 polymer ?
#
loop_
_entity_poly.entity_id
_entity_poly.type
_entity_poly.pdbx_seq_one_letter_code
_entity_poly.pdbx_strand_id
1 'polypeptide(L)'
;MYSSIGFAAQKVQISLSENVKKDLALTTDTESLDEVIIEANNERLNVRSSQMSANTLSTTTIKKIPVVLGEVDVIKAITLLPGVTSAGEGASGFNVRGGAADQNLILLDEATLYNSSHLFGFFSVFNPDAIKDLTLYKGGIPARYGGRVSSVLDIYQKDGNKREYHASGGIGLVASRLLLEGPIKKNVASFLVGGRSSYAHLFLPLFDNDNVAYFYDLNAKLSYNLNDNNRLFLSGYFGRDVFEISDSFANSFGNTTLNLRWNHLFSNKLFSNLSLIYSDYYYGLELKFVEFDFDSGIRNFNLKYDFTHYISNNIDLRYGINSIYYKFNPGDVTPTTEDSGINPFKLTDKYAWENAAYVDTEIELSDRISIHAGLRLSTFNRLGQDELFLYEDDNPIIYNESLDIYQKAKPIDTVSFGRSETIKSFANLEPRFAISYLLNEDSSLKASYNRMAQYIHLISNTTSPTPFDIYAPSGKYIEPQLADQVALGYFRNFKNYSFEVETFYKEVKNRLDYVDDADLIANDAVEQILLNGEARAYGLEVLFKKNTGKFQGWVAYTLSKSEQRTPGRTPTESGINNGEWYKSPWDKTHDISITGQYEFTNKWS
;
A
#
# COMPACT_ATOMS: atom_id res chain seq x y z
N MET A 1 12.12 1.58 34.71
CA MET A 1 12.22 2.51 33.58
C MET A 1 11.14 3.55 33.77
N TYR A 2 11.47 4.83 33.63
CA TYR A 2 10.53 5.94 33.71
C TYR A 2 10.45 6.57 32.33
N SER A 3 9.23 6.71 31.83
CA SER A 3 8.97 7.34 30.54
C SER A 3 7.70 8.17 30.62
N SER A 4 7.67 9.27 29.91
CA SER A 4 6.48 10.10 29.72
C SER A 4 6.52 10.65 28.31
N ILE A 5 5.36 10.89 27.72
CA ILE A 5 5.25 11.43 26.36
C ILE A 5 5.96 12.79 26.30
N GLY A 6 6.83 12.99 25.31
CA GLY A 6 7.63 14.21 25.16
C GLY A 6 8.91 14.27 26.03
N PHE A 7 9.26 13.18 26.70
CA PHE A 7 10.46 13.09 27.53
C PHE A 7 11.28 11.84 27.21
N ALA A 8 12.61 11.96 27.21
CA ALA A 8 13.52 10.84 27.04
C ALA A 8 13.37 9.82 28.18
N ALA A 9 13.21 8.55 27.82
CA ALA A 9 13.06 7.48 28.78
C ALA A 9 14.34 7.26 29.58
N GLN A 10 14.27 7.26 30.93
CA GLN A 10 15.39 7.01 31.81
C GLN A 10 15.31 5.64 32.46
N LYS A 11 16.39 4.86 32.39
CA LYS A 11 16.56 3.61 33.14
C LYS A 11 17.37 3.90 34.40
N VAL A 12 16.77 3.65 35.55
CA VAL A 12 17.45 3.78 36.86
C VAL A 12 17.47 2.43 37.53
N GLN A 13 18.64 1.97 37.90
CA GLN A 13 18.82 0.75 38.67
C GLN A 13 18.75 1.10 40.16
N ILE A 14 17.86 0.42 40.89
CA ILE A 14 17.65 0.64 42.32
C ILE A 14 17.85 -0.71 43.01
N SER A 15 18.61 -0.71 44.09
CA SER A 15 18.72 -1.87 44.98
C SER A 15 17.69 -1.65 46.10
N LEU A 16 16.74 -2.60 46.25
CA LEU A 16 15.66 -2.54 47.22
C LEU A 16 16.07 -3.16 48.58
N SER A 17 17.15 -2.68 49.15
CA SER A 17 17.57 -3.05 50.50
C SER A 17 16.87 -2.25 51.60
N GLU A 18 16.22 -1.14 51.24
CA GLU A 18 15.46 -0.22 52.13
C GLU A 18 14.42 0.58 51.32
N ASN A 19 13.55 1.31 51.99
CA ASN A 19 12.56 2.18 51.31
C ASN A 19 13.28 3.32 50.58
N VAL A 20 13.26 3.28 49.24
CA VAL A 20 13.93 4.27 48.39
C VAL A 20 12.89 5.21 47.78
N LYS A 21 12.99 6.52 48.07
CA LYS A 21 12.32 7.58 47.34
C LYS A 21 13.34 8.28 46.45
N LYS A 22 13.10 8.29 45.10
CA LYS A 22 14.00 8.92 44.15
C LYS A 22 13.20 9.80 43.20
N ASP A 23 13.45 11.10 43.28
CA ASP A 23 12.87 12.07 42.37
C ASP A 23 13.73 12.08 41.08
N LEU A 24 13.06 11.98 39.93
CA LEU A 24 13.72 11.95 38.61
C LEU A 24 13.23 13.12 37.77
N ALA A 25 14.16 13.92 37.26
CA ALA A 25 13.86 14.91 36.25
C ALA A 25 14.05 14.26 34.87
N LEU A 26 12.96 14.11 34.13
CA LEU A 26 13.01 13.68 32.73
C LEU A 26 13.42 14.86 31.86
N THR A 27 14.38 14.66 30.98
CA THR A 27 14.74 15.65 29.95
C THR A 27 13.74 15.58 28.81
N THR A 28 13.29 16.73 28.32
CA THR A 28 12.41 16.79 27.14
C THR A 28 13.08 16.13 25.95
N ASP A 29 12.38 15.19 25.36
CA ASP A 29 12.79 14.52 24.12
C ASP A 29 12.00 15.11 22.97
N THR A 30 12.60 16.05 22.27
CA THR A 30 12.00 16.70 21.10
C THR A 30 12.00 15.81 19.86
N GLU A 31 12.70 14.67 19.91
CA GLU A 31 12.68 13.67 18.81
C GLU A 31 11.45 12.77 18.85
N SER A 32 10.69 12.73 19.97
CA SER A 32 9.54 11.85 20.15
C SER A 32 8.20 12.40 19.62
N LEU A 33 8.19 13.52 18.90
CA LEU A 33 6.99 14.10 18.28
C LEU A 33 6.71 13.58 16.86
N ASP A 34 7.62 12.86 16.26
CA ASP A 34 7.28 11.94 15.19
C ASP A 34 6.48 10.80 15.82
N GLU A 35 5.42 10.36 15.16
CA GLU A 35 4.57 9.25 15.58
C GLU A 35 5.38 8.26 16.41
N VAL A 36 5.06 8.16 17.70
CA VAL A 36 5.89 7.44 18.68
C VAL A 36 5.93 5.97 18.26
N ILE A 37 6.89 5.62 17.42
CA ILE A 37 7.27 4.23 17.24
C ILE A 37 8.14 3.90 18.44
N ILE A 38 7.49 3.38 19.46
CA ILE A 38 8.15 2.90 20.68
C ILE A 38 8.95 1.67 20.28
N GLU A 39 10.20 1.83 19.88
CA GLU A 39 11.14 0.72 19.70
C GLU A 39 11.44 -0.04 21.02
N ALA A 40 11.06 0.51 22.16
CA ALA A 40 11.29 -0.10 23.45
C ALA A 40 10.24 -1.17 23.75
N ASN A 41 10.55 -2.42 23.52
CA ASN A 41 9.77 -3.64 23.84
C ASN A 41 8.56 -3.93 22.92
N ASN A 42 8.74 -3.96 21.62
CA ASN A 42 7.75 -4.50 20.66
C ASN A 42 7.25 -5.91 20.99
N GLU A 43 7.97 -6.68 21.80
CA GLU A 43 7.61 -8.05 22.18
C GLU A 43 6.32 -8.16 23.01
N ARG A 44 5.88 -7.08 23.69
CA ARG A 44 4.65 -7.08 24.48
C ARG A 44 3.51 -6.28 23.85
N LEU A 45 3.82 -5.46 22.84
CA LEU A 45 2.81 -4.64 22.17
C LEU A 45 1.80 -5.49 21.41
N ASN A 46 2.24 -6.58 20.76
CA ASN A 46 1.35 -7.48 20.04
C ASN A 46 0.31 -8.18 20.94
N VAL A 47 0.55 -8.30 22.25
CA VAL A 47 -0.41 -8.88 23.21
C VAL A 47 -1.33 -7.81 23.79
N ARG A 48 -0.81 -6.63 24.14
CA ARG A 48 -1.58 -5.59 24.87
C ARG A 48 -2.40 -4.67 23.97
N SER A 49 -1.88 -4.28 22.81
CA SER A 49 -2.60 -3.40 21.89
C SER A 49 -3.91 -4.03 21.41
N SER A 50 -4.95 -3.24 21.22
CA SER A 50 -6.17 -3.67 20.52
C SER A 50 -5.95 -3.94 19.05
N GLN A 51 -4.90 -3.37 18.46
CA GLN A 51 -4.51 -3.61 17.07
C GLN A 51 -4.18 -5.08 16.84
N MET A 52 -4.76 -5.67 15.79
CA MET A 52 -4.44 -7.02 15.32
C MET A 52 -4.23 -7.02 13.80
N SER A 53 -3.65 -8.11 13.30
CA SER A 53 -3.37 -8.27 11.86
C SER A 53 -2.47 -7.17 11.29
N ALA A 54 -1.62 -6.54 12.11
CA ALA A 54 -0.65 -5.53 11.72
C ALA A 54 0.77 -6.03 12.02
N ASN A 55 1.64 -6.00 11.02
CA ASN A 55 3.01 -6.44 11.12
C ASN A 55 3.97 -5.29 10.80
N THR A 56 4.72 -4.83 11.79
CA THR A 56 5.77 -3.82 11.61
C THR A 56 7.13 -4.49 11.43
N LEU A 57 7.84 -4.10 10.38
CA LEU A 57 9.20 -4.53 10.10
C LEU A 57 10.14 -3.32 10.12
N SER A 58 11.16 -3.37 10.97
CA SER A 58 12.22 -2.38 10.98
C SER A 58 13.20 -2.60 9.82
N THR A 59 13.87 -1.54 9.37
CA THR A 59 14.95 -1.65 8.38
C THR A 59 16.02 -2.66 8.80
N THR A 60 16.32 -2.74 10.09
CA THR A 60 17.30 -3.71 10.62
C THR A 60 16.85 -5.15 10.36
N THR A 61 15.56 -5.45 10.55
CA THR A 61 14.99 -6.77 10.25
C THR A 61 15.01 -7.06 8.75
N ILE A 62 14.60 -6.09 7.92
CA ILE A 62 14.54 -6.22 6.46
C ILE A 62 15.94 -6.49 5.89
N LYS A 63 16.97 -5.76 6.35
CA LYS A 63 18.36 -5.93 5.90
C LYS A 63 19.00 -7.26 6.31
N LYS A 64 18.40 -7.96 7.25
CA LYS A 64 18.85 -9.29 7.72
C LYS A 64 18.25 -10.44 6.90
N ILE A 65 17.23 -10.19 6.09
CA ILE A 65 16.61 -11.20 5.22
C ILE A 65 17.56 -11.51 4.06
N PRO A 66 17.73 -12.80 3.69
CA PRO A 66 18.58 -13.17 2.56
C PRO A 66 18.18 -12.44 1.28
N VAL A 67 19.19 -11.93 0.60
CA VAL A 67 19.02 -11.10 -0.61
C VAL A 67 19.02 -11.96 -1.87
N VAL A 68 18.23 -11.56 -2.84
CA VAL A 68 18.26 -12.13 -4.20
C VAL A 68 19.03 -11.16 -5.10
N LEU A 69 19.98 -11.66 -5.87
CA LEU A 69 20.84 -10.87 -6.76
C LEU A 69 21.61 -9.73 -6.07
N GLY A 70 21.82 -9.84 -4.75
CA GLY A 70 22.58 -8.85 -3.97
C GLY A 70 21.79 -7.62 -3.50
N GLU A 71 20.47 -7.55 -3.80
CA GLU A 71 19.60 -6.46 -3.37
C GLU A 71 18.61 -6.90 -2.28
N VAL A 72 18.54 -6.08 -1.22
CA VAL A 72 17.53 -6.22 -0.15
C VAL A 72 16.20 -5.72 -0.69
N ASP A 73 15.16 -6.55 -0.61
CA ASP A 73 13.85 -6.25 -1.16
C ASP A 73 12.77 -6.18 -0.07
N VAL A 74 12.13 -5.03 0.01
CA VAL A 74 11.09 -4.74 1.02
C VAL A 74 9.82 -5.53 0.75
N ILE A 75 9.39 -5.65 -0.51
CA ILE A 75 8.20 -6.41 -0.88
C ILE A 75 8.42 -7.90 -0.64
N LYS A 76 9.59 -8.44 -1.00
CA LYS A 76 9.93 -9.83 -0.68
C LYS A 76 9.99 -10.09 0.82
N ALA A 77 10.38 -9.09 1.63
CA ALA A 77 10.35 -9.24 3.09
C ALA A 77 8.94 -9.41 3.64
N ILE A 78 7.95 -8.69 3.13
CA ILE A 78 6.56 -8.82 3.59
C ILE A 78 5.89 -10.11 3.07
N THR A 79 6.30 -10.68 1.94
CA THR A 79 5.76 -11.96 1.46
C THR A 79 6.22 -13.16 2.31
N LEU A 80 7.15 -12.97 3.25
CA LEU A 80 7.51 -13.97 4.26
C LEU A 80 6.58 -13.94 5.49
N LEU A 81 5.60 -13.04 5.55
CA LEU A 81 4.60 -12.94 6.61
C LEU A 81 3.38 -13.79 6.27
N PRO A 82 2.67 -14.35 7.28
CA PRO A 82 1.49 -15.15 7.01
C PRO A 82 0.36 -14.29 6.40
N GLY A 83 -0.40 -14.88 5.48
CA GLY A 83 -1.48 -14.21 4.76
C GLY A 83 -1.03 -13.26 3.64
N VAL A 84 0.27 -13.26 3.31
CA VAL A 84 0.83 -12.46 2.21
C VAL A 84 1.49 -13.39 1.21
N THR A 85 1.08 -13.30 -0.05
CA THR A 85 1.65 -14.09 -1.13
C THR A 85 2.20 -13.19 -2.24
N SER A 86 3.26 -13.64 -2.92
CA SER A 86 3.73 -12.98 -4.13
C SER A 86 2.69 -13.15 -5.25
N ALA A 87 2.55 -12.14 -6.09
CA ALA A 87 1.75 -12.23 -7.31
C ALA A 87 2.34 -13.20 -8.35
N GLY A 88 3.57 -13.65 -8.17
CA GLY A 88 4.31 -14.57 -9.02
C GLY A 88 5.79 -14.17 -9.14
N GLU A 89 6.63 -15.06 -9.70
CA GLU A 89 8.00 -14.68 -10.06
C GLU A 89 7.96 -13.80 -11.32
N GLY A 90 8.66 -12.67 -11.30
CA GLY A 90 8.62 -11.69 -12.39
C GLY A 90 7.28 -10.93 -12.49
N ALA A 91 6.47 -10.94 -11.43
CA ALA A 91 5.20 -10.24 -11.36
C ALA A 91 5.24 -9.11 -10.32
N SER A 92 4.68 -7.98 -10.67
CA SER A 92 4.57 -6.84 -9.76
C SER A 92 3.52 -7.07 -8.69
N GLY A 93 3.82 -6.64 -7.45
CA GLY A 93 2.85 -6.59 -6.37
C GLY A 93 2.82 -7.83 -5.48
N PHE A 94 1.84 -7.84 -4.60
CA PHE A 94 1.60 -8.89 -3.61
C PHE A 94 0.10 -8.98 -3.33
N ASN A 95 -0.31 -10.14 -2.84
CA ASN A 95 -1.70 -10.42 -2.49
C ASN A 95 -1.82 -10.60 -0.98
N VAL A 96 -2.86 -10.06 -0.35
CA VAL A 96 -3.09 -10.15 1.08
C VAL A 96 -4.45 -10.75 1.36
N ARG A 97 -4.46 -11.86 2.13
CA ARG A 97 -5.71 -12.55 2.51
C ARG A 97 -6.64 -12.75 1.32
N GLY A 98 -6.10 -13.27 0.22
CA GLY A 98 -6.83 -13.56 -1.00
C GLY A 98 -7.37 -12.34 -1.76
N GLY A 99 -6.92 -11.13 -1.44
CA GLY A 99 -7.21 -9.94 -2.22
C GLY A 99 -6.30 -9.80 -3.44
N ALA A 100 -6.76 -9.12 -4.47
CA ALA A 100 -5.97 -8.79 -5.65
C ALA A 100 -4.89 -7.75 -5.34
N ALA A 101 -3.86 -7.67 -6.17
CA ALA A 101 -2.73 -6.76 -5.93
C ALA A 101 -3.15 -5.28 -5.95
N ASP A 102 -4.10 -4.88 -6.79
CA ASP A 102 -4.68 -3.54 -6.87
C ASP A 102 -5.53 -3.14 -5.67
N GLN A 103 -5.93 -4.12 -4.85
CA GLN A 103 -6.71 -3.91 -3.63
C GLN A 103 -5.83 -3.55 -2.42
N ASN A 104 -4.52 -3.41 -2.58
CA ASN A 104 -3.59 -2.99 -1.54
C ASN A 104 -3.27 -1.49 -1.69
N LEU A 105 -3.37 -0.73 -0.58
CA LEU A 105 -2.90 0.65 -0.51
C LEU A 105 -1.42 0.65 -0.16
N ILE A 106 -0.58 1.19 -1.03
CA ILE A 106 0.86 1.27 -0.82
C ILE A 106 1.23 2.75 -0.66
N LEU A 107 1.78 3.09 0.48
CA LEU A 107 2.14 4.46 0.84
C LEU A 107 3.64 4.59 1.12
N LEU A 108 4.26 5.65 0.59
CA LEU A 108 5.59 6.09 0.95
C LEU A 108 5.51 7.52 1.49
N ASP A 109 5.81 7.71 2.78
CA ASP A 109 5.59 8.99 3.47
C ASP A 109 4.18 9.56 3.16
N GLU A 110 3.12 8.76 3.30
CA GLU A 110 1.70 9.06 3.03
C GLU A 110 1.32 9.23 1.54
N ALA A 111 2.28 9.32 0.62
CA ALA A 111 2.01 9.41 -0.82
C ALA A 111 1.70 8.04 -1.43
N THR A 112 0.66 7.95 -2.26
CA THR A 112 0.28 6.70 -2.92
C THR A 112 1.28 6.33 -4.00
N LEU A 113 1.77 5.08 -3.94
CA LEU A 113 2.51 4.42 -5.02
C LEU A 113 1.59 3.45 -5.76
N TYR A 114 1.50 3.61 -7.07
CA TYR A 114 0.62 2.79 -7.91
C TYR A 114 1.29 1.51 -8.41
N ASN A 115 2.60 1.55 -8.60
CA ASN A 115 3.41 0.37 -8.88
C ASN A 115 4.51 0.25 -7.83
N SER A 116 4.63 -0.92 -7.21
CA SER A 116 5.58 -1.16 -6.11
C SER A 116 6.88 -1.84 -6.54
N SER A 117 7.07 -2.07 -7.85
CA SER A 117 8.17 -2.90 -8.34
C SER A 117 8.89 -2.29 -9.53
N HIS A 118 10.18 -2.57 -9.62
CA HIS A 118 11.03 -2.35 -10.79
C HIS A 118 11.20 -3.64 -11.59
N LEU A 119 11.47 -3.51 -12.90
CA LEU A 119 11.76 -4.60 -13.83
C LEU A 119 10.75 -5.75 -13.71
N PHE A 120 9.45 -5.41 -13.83
CA PHE A 120 8.34 -6.37 -13.79
C PHE A 120 8.29 -7.24 -12.53
N GLY A 121 8.67 -6.71 -11.37
CA GLY A 121 8.56 -7.41 -10.08
C GLY A 121 9.87 -8.04 -9.57
N PHE A 122 10.96 -7.92 -10.29
CA PHE A 122 12.24 -8.43 -9.81
C PHE A 122 12.79 -7.67 -8.60
N PHE A 123 12.54 -6.36 -8.51
CA PHE A 123 12.98 -5.50 -7.41
C PHE A 123 11.84 -4.60 -6.94
N SER A 124 11.80 -4.31 -5.62
CA SER A 124 10.88 -3.30 -5.11
C SER A 124 11.37 -1.87 -5.40
N VAL A 125 10.44 -0.94 -5.52
CA VAL A 125 10.74 0.50 -5.68
C VAL A 125 11.35 1.12 -4.40
N PHE A 126 11.40 0.40 -3.31
CA PHE A 126 11.84 0.89 -2.01
C PHE A 126 13.34 0.72 -1.83
N ASN A 127 14.06 1.83 -1.69
CA ASN A 127 15.47 1.81 -1.32
C ASN A 127 15.63 1.44 0.16
N PRO A 128 16.18 0.25 0.50
CA PRO A 128 16.25 -0.22 1.89
C PRO A 128 17.13 0.65 2.80
N ASP A 129 18.01 1.48 2.25
CA ASP A 129 18.84 2.39 3.02
C ASP A 129 18.09 3.68 3.41
N ALA A 130 17.09 4.08 2.62
CA ALA A 130 16.27 5.25 2.86
C ALA A 130 15.09 4.99 3.81
N ILE A 131 14.64 3.73 3.95
CA ILE A 131 13.47 3.39 4.77
C ILE A 131 13.82 3.37 6.25
N LYS A 132 12.92 3.91 7.08
CA LYS A 132 12.95 3.83 8.54
C LYS A 132 12.28 2.54 9.02
N ASP A 133 11.02 2.37 8.67
CA ASP A 133 10.17 1.23 9.02
C ASP A 133 9.02 1.12 8.05
N LEU A 134 8.33 0.00 8.13
CA LEU A 134 7.07 -0.23 7.43
C LEU A 134 6.09 -0.97 8.32
N THR A 135 4.80 -0.73 8.08
CA THR A 135 3.72 -1.47 8.72
C THR A 135 2.75 -1.97 7.66
N LEU A 136 2.53 -3.28 7.66
CA LEU A 136 1.51 -3.93 6.84
C LEU A 136 0.27 -4.22 7.71
N TYR A 137 -0.84 -3.59 7.36
CA TYR A 137 -2.17 -3.85 7.95
C TYR A 137 -2.93 -4.81 7.04
N LYS A 138 -3.17 -6.04 7.52
CA LYS A 138 -3.95 -7.09 6.84
C LYS A 138 -5.41 -7.15 7.30
N GLY A 139 -5.72 -6.48 8.40
CA GLY A 139 -7.01 -6.36 9.06
C GLY A 139 -6.91 -5.41 10.25
N GLY A 140 -8.05 -5.08 10.87
CA GLY A 140 -8.07 -4.06 11.93
C GLY A 140 -7.51 -2.71 11.46
N ILE A 141 -7.73 -2.37 10.19
CA ILE A 141 -7.12 -1.21 9.54
C ILE A 141 -7.67 0.08 10.17
N PRO A 142 -6.82 1.01 10.66
CA PRO A 142 -7.27 2.28 11.22
C PRO A 142 -8.10 3.12 10.25
N ALA A 143 -9.10 3.90 10.75
CA ALA A 143 -10.02 4.66 9.91
C ALA A 143 -9.36 5.82 9.12
N ARG A 144 -8.14 6.21 9.50
CA ARG A 144 -7.33 7.16 8.71
C ARG A 144 -6.96 6.65 7.30
N TYR A 145 -7.00 5.34 7.08
CA TYR A 145 -6.74 4.71 5.77
C TYR A 145 -8.04 4.32 5.08
N GLY A 146 -8.10 4.45 3.77
CA GLY A 146 -9.23 4.07 2.93
C GLY A 146 -8.86 3.99 1.45
N GLY A 147 -9.84 3.76 0.59
CA GLY A 147 -9.67 3.73 -0.86
C GLY A 147 -9.13 2.42 -1.43
N ARG A 148 -8.90 1.39 -0.58
CA ARG A 148 -8.54 0.01 -0.98
C ARG A 148 -9.20 -1.00 -0.04
N VAL A 149 -9.47 -2.21 -0.54
CA VAL A 149 -10.30 -3.20 0.17
C VAL A 149 -9.54 -4.41 0.71
N SER A 150 -8.23 -4.52 0.51
CA SER A 150 -7.46 -5.67 0.98
C SER A 150 -6.51 -5.36 2.13
N SER A 151 -5.55 -4.49 1.92
CA SER A 151 -4.53 -4.16 2.92
C SER A 151 -3.99 -2.75 2.78
N VAL A 152 -3.20 -2.32 3.77
CA VAL A 152 -2.42 -1.08 3.72
C VAL A 152 -0.98 -1.39 4.05
N LEU A 153 -0.06 -1.04 3.16
CA LEU A 153 1.37 -1.03 3.37
C LEU A 153 1.84 0.42 3.55
N ASP A 154 2.12 0.80 4.77
CA ASP A 154 2.54 2.16 5.13
C ASP A 154 4.04 2.18 5.42
N ILE A 155 4.78 2.94 4.63
CA ILE A 155 6.25 2.98 4.62
C ILE A 155 6.72 4.40 4.88
N TYR A 156 7.61 4.56 5.84
CA TYR A 156 8.23 5.85 6.14
C TYR A 156 9.73 5.87 5.80
N GLN A 157 10.16 6.97 5.22
CA GLN A 157 11.58 7.25 4.99
C GLN A 157 12.23 7.83 6.26
N LYS A 158 13.54 7.58 6.44
CA LYS A 158 14.35 8.22 7.49
C LYS A 158 14.38 9.74 7.31
N ASP A 159 14.52 10.46 8.40
CA ASP A 159 14.54 11.93 8.38
C ASP A 159 15.92 12.55 8.07
N GLY A 160 16.95 11.74 7.94
CA GLY A 160 18.33 12.20 7.85
C GLY A 160 18.92 12.59 9.23
N ASN A 161 20.22 12.45 9.37
CA ASN A 161 20.91 12.71 10.62
C ASN A 161 21.09 14.22 10.85
N LYS A 162 20.61 14.75 11.99
CA LYS A 162 20.73 16.18 12.33
C LYS A 162 22.07 16.56 12.98
N ARG A 163 22.95 15.59 13.25
CA ARG A 163 24.20 15.83 14.02
C ARG A 163 25.45 15.58 13.21
N GLU A 164 25.48 14.53 12.40
CA GLU A 164 26.63 14.02 11.69
C GLU A 164 26.29 13.64 10.25
N TYR A 165 27.27 13.71 9.36
CA TYR A 165 27.12 13.22 7.99
C TYR A 165 27.38 11.73 7.95
N HIS A 166 26.50 11.01 7.27
CA HIS A 166 26.63 9.58 7.01
C HIS A 166 26.48 9.28 5.52
N ALA A 167 27.19 8.28 5.07
CA ALA A 167 27.03 7.70 3.75
C ALA A 167 26.84 6.20 3.90
N SER A 168 25.88 5.64 3.20
CA SER A 168 25.67 4.21 3.09
C SER A 168 25.41 3.84 1.64
N GLY A 169 25.72 2.60 1.26
CA GLY A 169 25.49 2.14 -0.10
C GLY A 169 25.96 0.73 -0.30
N GLY A 170 25.79 0.25 -1.52
CA GLY A 170 26.18 -1.09 -1.92
C GLY A 170 26.36 -1.17 -3.43
N ILE A 171 27.27 -2.03 -3.83
CA ILE A 171 27.51 -2.39 -5.23
C ILE A 171 27.16 -3.87 -5.36
N GLY A 172 26.13 -4.17 -6.14
CA GLY A 172 25.68 -5.52 -6.46
C GLY A 172 26.04 -5.94 -7.88
N LEU A 173 25.66 -7.14 -8.27
CA LEU A 173 25.85 -7.63 -9.65
C LEU A 173 24.92 -6.95 -10.65
N VAL A 174 23.73 -6.55 -10.20
CA VAL A 174 22.66 -6.03 -11.07
C VAL A 174 22.44 -4.54 -10.87
N ALA A 175 22.55 -4.05 -9.62
CA ALA A 175 22.27 -2.67 -9.26
C ALA A 175 23.28 -2.16 -8.22
N SER A 176 23.41 -0.84 -8.16
CA SER A 176 24.14 -0.13 -7.11
C SER A 176 23.26 0.93 -6.49
N ARG A 177 23.54 1.24 -5.22
CA ARG A 177 22.84 2.27 -4.46
C ARG A 177 23.80 3.10 -3.64
N LEU A 178 23.45 4.36 -3.43
CA LEU A 178 24.15 5.30 -2.58
C LEU A 178 23.13 6.16 -1.85
N LEU A 179 23.35 6.36 -0.56
CA LEU A 179 22.54 7.26 0.27
C LEU A 179 23.48 8.15 1.08
N LEU A 180 23.19 9.44 1.06
CA LEU A 180 23.88 10.47 1.83
C LEU A 180 22.88 11.14 2.75
N GLU A 181 23.23 11.32 4.01
CA GLU A 181 22.43 12.05 4.99
C GLU A 181 23.30 12.91 5.89
N GLY A 182 22.74 13.99 6.41
CA GLY A 182 23.48 14.86 7.32
C GLY A 182 22.76 16.15 7.69
N PRO A 183 23.36 16.94 8.60
CA PRO A 183 22.79 18.21 9.01
C PRO A 183 22.99 19.30 7.93
N ILE A 184 21.91 19.99 7.58
CA ILE A 184 21.95 21.30 6.93
C ILE A 184 22.29 22.34 7.99
N LYS A 185 21.67 22.25 9.16
CA LYS A 185 21.94 23.02 10.37
C LYS A 185 21.83 22.08 11.57
N LYS A 186 22.93 21.92 12.32
CA LYS A 186 22.99 20.99 13.45
C LYS A 186 21.80 21.14 14.40
N ASN A 187 21.18 20.03 14.76
CA ASN A 187 19.99 19.87 15.62
C ASN A 187 18.73 20.60 15.13
N VAL A 188 18.74 21.25 13.97
CA VAL A 188 17.60 22.02 13.44
C VAL A 188 17.11 21.44 12.12
N ALA A 189 18.00 21.23 11.16
CA ALA A 189 17.63 20.79 9.82
C ALA A 189 18.56 19.68 9.33
N SER A 190 18.00 18.70 8.64
CA SER A 190 18.74 17.61 8.02
C SER A 190 18.24 17.33 6.62
N PHE A 191 19.09 16.68 5.84
CA PHE A 191 18.73 16.12 4.55
C PHE A 191 19.05 14.63 4.50
N LEU A 192 18.33 13.93 3.65
CA LEU A 192 18.62 12.59 3.19
C LEU A 192 18.43 12.61 1.67
N VAL A 193 19.40 12.10 0.91
CA VAL A 193 19.31 11.92 -0.54
C VAL A 193 19.91 10.57 -0.87
N GLY A 194 19.16 9.75 -1.56
CA GLY A 194 19.60 8.42 -1.98
C GLY A 194 19.23 8.16 -3.43
N GLY A 195 20.08 7.45 -4.14
CA GLY A 195 19.82 7.00 -5.50
C GLY A 195 20.20 5.56 -5.67
N ARG A 196 19.51 4.89 -6.59
CA ARG A 196 19.75 3.53 -6.99
C ARG A 196 19.63 3.41 -8.51
N SER A 197 20.46 2.59 -9.13
CA SER A 197 20.36 2.31 -10.56
C SER A 197 20.82 0.88 -10.85
N SER A 198 20.11 0.21 -11.74
CA SER A 198 20.54 -1.07 -12.30
C SER A 198 21.36 -0.85 -13.57
N TYR A 199 22.23 -1.80 -13.86
CA TYR A 199 23.14 -1.75 -15.00
C TYR A 199 23.40 -3.12 -15.62
N ALA A 200 22.63 -4.12 -15.28
CA ALA A 200 22.80 -5.48 -15.80
C ALA A 200 22.72 -5.53 -17.34
N HIS A 201 21.90 -4.67 -17.94
CA HIS A 201 21.75 -4.56 -19.40
C HIS A 201 23.08 -4.21 -20.11
N LEU A 202 24.02 -3.52 -19.44
CA LEU A 202 25.34 -3.19 -20.03
C LEU A 202 26.20 -4.43 -20.35
N PHE A 203 25.85 -5.57 -19.77
CA PHE A 203 26.54 -6.85 -20.01
C PHE A 203 25.81 -7.72 -21.05
N LEU A 204 24.58 -7.40 -21.43
CA LEU A 204 23.81 -8.17 -22.41
C LEU A 204 24.48 -8.26 -23.80
N PRO A 205 25.11 -7.18 -24.32
CA PRO A 205 25.82 -7.26 -25.61
C PRO A 205 26.97 -8.27 -25.64
N LEU A 206 27.53 -8.64 -24.46
CA LEU A 206 28.54 -9.71 -24.38
C LEU A 206 27.99 -11.10 -24.74
N PHE A 207 26.67 -11.23 -24.80
CA PHE A 207 25.92 -12.45 -25.09
C PHE A 207 25.10 -12.31 -26.38
N ASP A 208 25.51 -11.44 -27.31
CA ASP A 208 24.80 -11.13 -28.56
C ASP A 208 23.32 -10.72 -28.33
N ASN A 209 23.07 -9.96 -27.28
CA ASN A 209 21.73 -9.50 -26.90
C ASN A 209 21.74 -7.98 -26.71
N ASP A 210 21.08 -7.26 -27.61
CA ASP A 210 20.99 -5.80 -27.60
C ASP A 210 19.76 -5.25 -26.87
N ASN A 211 19.01 -6.10 -26.16
CA ASN A 211 17.89 -5.66 -25.34
C ASN A 211 18.35 -4.77 -24.19
N VAL A 212 17.53 -3.79 -23.85
CA VAL A 212 17.76 -2.86 -22.74
C VAL A 212 16.80 -3.14 -21.61
N ALA A 213 17.31 -3.27 -20.39
CA ALA A 213 16.48 -3.42 -19.18
C ALA A 213 17.19 -2.77 -18.00
N TYR A 214 16.70 -1.62 -17.58
CA TYR A 214 17.24 -0.93 -16.40
C TYR A 214 16.18 -0.14 -15.66
N PHE A 215 16.47 0.13 -14.41
CA PHE A 215 15.73 1.10 -13.61
C PHE A 215 16.68 2.07 -12.92
N TYR A 216 16.15 3.19 -12.53
CA TYR A 216 16.78 4.11 -11.58
C TYR A 216 15.74 4.76 -10.69
N ASP A 217 16.14 5.04 -9.46
CA ASP A 217 15.30 5.75 -8.50
C ASP A 217 16.08 6.76 -7.66
N LEU A 218 15.35 7.74 -7.17
CA LEU A 218 15.84 8.80 -6.31
C LEU A 218 14.88 8.99 -5.13
N ASN A 219 15.44 9.00 -3.93
CA ASN A 219 14.75 9.35 -2.70
C ASN A 219 15.35 10.65 -2.15
N ALA A 220 14.51 11.56 -1.70
CA ALA A 220 14.95 12.78 -1.04
C ALA A 220 14.04 13.13 0.11
N LYS A 221 14.61 13.54 1.26
CA LYS A 221 13.84 14.05 2.39
C LYS A 221 14.59 15.19 3.08
N LEU A 222 13.88 16.27 3.32
CA LEU A 222 14.34 17.41 4.11
C LEU A 222 13.50 17.49 5.38
N SER A 223 14.11 17.67 6.52
CA SER A 223 13.44 17.93 7.78
C SER A 223 13.94 19.22 8.40
N TYR A 224 13.01 20.04 8.88
CA TYR A 224 13.32 21.36 9.45
C TYR A 224 12.47 21.66 10.69
N ASN A 225 13.11 21.81 11.84
CA ASN A 225 12.47 22.24 13.07
C ASN A 225 12.40 23.78 13.05
N LEU A 226 11.24 24.34 12.75
CA LEU A 226 10.99 25.79 12.78
C LEU A 226 11.14 26.34 14.21
N ASN A 227 10.54 25.62 15.17
CA ASN A 227 10.63 25.83 16.62
C ASN A 227 10.19 24.54 17.33
N ASP A 228 10.07 24.55 18.65
CA ASP A 228 9.72 23.37 19.45
C ASP A 228 8.34 22.81 19.12
N ASN A 229 7.42 23.63 18.60
CA ASN A 229 6.04 23.24 18.29
C ASN A 229 5.79 23.02 16.81
N ASN A 230 6.73 23.34 15.92
CA ASN A 230 6.52 23.30 14.48
C ASN A 230 7.68 22.63 13.76
N ARG A 231 7.36 21.59 12.97
CA ARG A 231 8.31 20.90 12.12
C ARG A 231 7.77 20.80 10.70
N LEU A 232 8.64 20.97 9.73
CA LEU A 232 8.35 20.80 8.32
C LEU A 232 9.17 19.64 7.77
N PHE A 233 8.52 18.83 6.93
CA PHE A 233 9.15 17.77 6.18
C PHE A 233 8.78 17.94 4.71
N LEU A 234 9.77 17.79 3.85
CA LEU A 234 9.56 17.67 2.41
C LEU A 234 10.21 16.37 1.99
N SER A 235 9.40 15.41 1.54
CA SER A 235 9.87 14.13 1.04
C SER A 235 9.45 13.92 -0.40
N GLY A 236 10.26 13.21 -1.17
CA GLY A 236 9.97 12.88 -2.55
C GLY A 236 10.62 11.57 -2.96
N TYR A 237 10.00 10.95 -3.93
CA TYR A 237 10.46 9.77 -4.63
C TYR A 237 10.26 9.96 -6.13
N PHE A 238 11.24 9.53 -6.89
CA PHE A 238 11.16 9.41 -8.34
C PHE A 238 11.77 8.08 -8.74
N GLY A 239 11.05 7.28 -9.52
CA GLY A 239 11.55 6.02 -10.07
C GLY A 239 11.09 5.85 -11.52
N ARG A 240 11.98 5.31 -12.34
CA ARG A 240 11.72 5.03 -13.75
C ARG A 240 12.32 3.69 -14.13
N ASP A 241 11.54 2.90 -14.84
CA ASP A 241 11.95 1.68 -15.51
C ASP A 241 11.98 1.89 -17.00
N VAL A 242 12.93 1.27 -17.67
CA VAL A 242 13.05 1.22 -19.12
C VAL A 242 13.33 -0.21 -19.52
N PHE A 243 12.51 -0.70 -20.43
CA PHE A 243 12.67 -2.01 -21.03
C PHE A 243 12.50 -1.89 -22.55
N GLU A 244 13.46 -2.37 -23.31
CA GLU A 244 13.46 -2.30 -24.77
C GLU A 244 13.91 -3.62 -25.37
N ILE A 245 13.11 -4.14 -26.30
CA ILE A 245 13.49 -5.23 -27.18
C ILE A 245 13.84 -4.61 -28.53
N SER A 246 15.08 -4.81 -28.97
CA SER A 246 15.60 -4.26 -30.23
C SER A 246 14.59 -4.36 -31.35
N ASP A 247 14.37 -3.27 -32.09
CA ASP A 247 13.50 -3.15 -33.27
C ASP A 247 12.02 -3.54 -33.07
N SER A 248 11.60 -3.93 -31.84
CA SER A 248 10.24 -4.37 -31.60
C SER A 248 9.45 -3.36 -30.80
N PHE A 249 9.80 -3.18 -29.54
CA PHE A 249 9.11 -2.23 -28.68
C PHE A 249 10.02 -1.69 -27.57
N ALA A 250 9.70 -0.49 -27.09
CA ALA A 250 10.24 0.06 -25.87
C ALA A 250 9.11 0.36 -24.89
N ASN A 251 9.37 0.15 -23.61
CA ASN A 251 8.43 0.40 -22.54
C ASN A 251 9.10 1.20 -21.44
N SER A 252 8.43 2.22 -20.91
CA SER A 252 8.90 2.93 -19.73
C SER A 252 7.75 3.22 -18.78
N PHE A 253 7.99 3.01 -17.48
CA PHE A 253 6.99 3.27 -16.44
C PHE A 253 7.64 3.72 -15.14
N GLY A 254 6.88 4.32 -14.25
CA GLY A 254 7.41 4.69 -12.95
C GLY A 254 6.50 5.59 -12.14
N ASN A 255 6.91 5.85 -10.90
CA ASN A 255 6.19 6.70 -9.98
C ASN A 255 6.99 7.97 -9.67
N THR A 256 6.25 9.05 -9.44
CA THR A 256 6.78 10.28 -8.86
C THR A 256 5.89 10.68 -7.68
N THR A 257 6.50 10.93 -6.52
CA THR A 257 5.76 11.42 -5.35
C THR A 257 6.44 12.61 -4.72
N LEU A 258 5.64 13.51 -4.15
CA LEU A 258 6.10 14.63 -3.35
C LEU A 258 5.14 14.82 -2.18
N ASN A 259 5.65 14.98 -0.97
CA ASN A 259 4.86 15.28 0.22
C ASN A 259 5.49 16.43 1.00
N LEU A 260 4.72 17.49 1.20
CA LEU A 260 5.02 18.57 2.13
C LEU A 260 4.17 18.39 3.38
N ARG A 261 4.79 18.02 4.51
CA ARG A 261 4.12 17.77 5.78
C ARG A 261 4.52 18.81 6.82
N TRP A 262 3.52 19.38 7.47
CA TRP A 262 3.66 20.26 8.61
C TRP A 262 3.09 19.61 9.87
N ASN A 263 3.97 19.34 10.83
CA ASN A 263 3.61 18.85 12.14
C ASN A 263 3.51 20.02 13.10
N HIS A 264 2.37 20.17 13.78
CA HIS A 264 2.14 21.24 14.75
C HIS A 264 1.68 20.68 16.09
N LEU A 265 2.36 21.09 17.15
CA LEU A 265 2.04 20.77 18.53
C LEU A 265 1.24 21.91 19.14
N PHE A 266 -0.08 21.75 19.29
CA PHE A 266 -0.94 22.71 19.97
C PHE A 266 -0.73 22.70 21.49
N SER A 267 -0.54 21.51 22.04
CA SER A 267 -0.28 21.26 23.46
C SER A 267 0.35 19.87 23.64
N ASN A 268 0.78 19.55 24.87
CA ASN A 268 1.29 18.20 25.20
C ASN A 268 0.28 17.07 24.97
N LYS A 269 -0.98 17.40 24.68
CA LYS A 269 -2.06 16.42 24.45
C LYS A 269 -2.64 16.47 23.04
N LEU A 270 -2.37 17.52 22.27
CA LEU A 270 -2.96 17.68 20.94
C LEU A 270 -1.89 18.08 19.94
N PHE A 271 -1.73 17.26 18.93
CA PHE A 271 -0.88 17.59 17.78
C PHE A 271 -1.59 17.30 16.45
N SER A 272 -1.09 17.89 15.39
CA SER A 272 -1.63 17.69 14.05
C SER A 272 -0.55 17.49 13.01
N ASN A 273 -0.93 16.81 11.93
CA ASN A 273 -0.14 16.63 10.71
C ASN A 273 -0.97 17.11 9.52
N LEU A 274 -0.54 18.18 8.88
CA LEU A 274 -1.08 18.64 7.60
C LEU A 274 -0.14 18.21 6.48
N SER A 275 -0.63 17.44 5.53
CA SER A 275 0.14 16.93 4.39
C SER A 275 -0.48 17.41 3.08
N LEU A 276 0.36 17.96 2.20
CA LEU A 276 0.06 18.26 0.80
C LEU A 276 0.85 17.27 -0.05
N ILE A 277 0.14 16.39 -0.73
CA ILE A 277 0.73 15.23 -1.38
C ILE A 277 0.44 15.28 -2.87
N TYR A 278 1.45 14.99 -3.67
CA TYR A 278 1.36 14.74 -5.10
C TYR A 278 1.83 13.33 -5.39
N SER A 279 1.08 12.59 -6.20
CA SER A 279 1.48 11.27 -6.71
C SER A 279 1.15 11.17 -8.18
N ASP A 280 2.05 10.62 -8.96
CA ASP A 280 1.94 10.41 -10.39
C ASP A 280 2.50 9.04 -10.77
N TYR A 281 1.76 8.29 -11.53
CA TYR A 281 2.21 7.07 -12.18
C TYR A 281 2.08 7.24 -13.68
N TYR A 282 3.17 7.03 -14.35
CA TYR A 282 3.30 7.12 -15.80
C TYR A 282 3.62 5.75 -16.38
N TYR A 283 3.01 5.47 -17.50
CA TYR A 283 3.28 4.34 -18.36
C TYR A 283 3.38 4.78 -19.80
N GLY A 284 4.44 4.39 -20.52
CA GLY A 284 4.65 4.63 -21.94
C GLY A 284 5.09 3.35 -22.65
N LEU A 285 4.53 3.11 -23.83
CA LEU A 285 4.85 2.02 -24.73
C LEU A 285 5.10 2.57 -26.13
N GLU A 286 6.27 2.33 -26.68
CA GLU A 286 6.60 2.59 -28.09
C GLU A 286 6.58 1.27 -28.85
N LEU A 287 5.76 1.19 -29.90
CA LEU A 287 5.74 0.06 -30.83
C LEU A 287 6.47 0.46 -32.12
N LYS A 288 7.75 0.12 -32.20
CA LYS A 288 8.65 0.56 -33.28
C LYS A 288 8.24 0.04 -34.65
N PHE A 289 7.69 -1.17 -34.73
CA PHE A 289 7.28 -1.81 -35.97
C PHE A 289 5.98 -1.25 -36.58
N VAL A 290 5.16 -0.54 -35.78
CA VAL A 290 3.96 0.19 -36.24
C VAL A 290 4.09 1.70 -36.07
N GLU A 291 5.22 2.15 -35.54
CA GLU A 291 5.65 3.54 -35.45
C GLU A 291 4.67 4.44 -34.65
N PHE A 292 4.26 3.98 -33.44
CA PHE A 292 3.49 4.82 -32.53
C PHE A 292 3.92 4.67 -31.07
N ASP A 293 3.68 5.73 -30.32
CA ASP A 293 3.74 5.79 -28.86
C ASP A 293 2.35 5.71 -28.25
N PHE A 294 2.23 4.98 -27.14
CA PHE A 294 1.06 4.96 -26.27
C PHE A 294 1.45 5.39 -24.86
N ASP A 295 0.79 6.43 -24.35
CA ASP A 295 1.00 6.93 -23.00
C ASP A 295 -0.27 6.80 -22.16
N SER A 296 -0.16 6.32 -20.94
CA SER A 296 -1.25 6.28 -19.95
C SER A 296 -0.76 6.60 -18.55
N GLY A 297 -1.68 6.79 -17.61
CA GLY A 297 -1.28 7.04 -16.23
C GLY A 297 -2.36 7.58 -15.31
N ILE A 298 -2.00 7.75 -14.06
CA ILE A 298 -2.85 8.32 -13.02
C ILE A 298 -2.07 9.33 -12.19
N ARG A 299 -2.70 10.47 -11.95
CA ARG A 299 -2.14 11.55 -11.14
C ARG A 299 -3.13 11.97 -10.05
N ASN A 300 -2.62 12.24 -8.86
CA ASN A 300 -3.46 12.80 -7.80
C ASN A 300 -2.79 13.92 -7.02
N PHE A 301 -3.65 14.81 -6.50
CA PHE A 301 -3.32 15.80 -5.49
C PHE A 301 -4.14 15.49 -4.25
N ASN A 302 -3.48 15.33 -3.10
CA ASN A 302 -4.11 14.95 -1.86
C ASN A 302 -3.81 15.96 -0.75
N LEU A 303 -4.86 16.45 -0.10
CA LEU A 303 -4.81 17.23 1.13
C LEU A 303 -5.26 16.33 2.28
N LYS A 304 -4.38 16.11 3.25
CA LYS A 304 -4.68 15.30 4.44
C LYS A 304 -4.39 16.10 5.69
N TYR A 305 -5.34 16.13 6.63
CA TYR A 305 -5.16 16.84 7.88
C TYR A 305 -5.61 15.95 9.05
N ASP A 306 -4.64 15.45 9.79
CA ASP A 306 -4.79 14.50 10.88
C ASP A 306 -4.55 15.17 12.23
N PHE A 307 -5.35 14.80 13.23
CA PHE A 307 -5.17 15.20 14.61
C PHE A 307 -5.02 13.96 15.48
N THR A 308 -4.13 14.02 16.44
CA THR A 308 -4.03 13.05 17.54
C THR A 308 -4.21 13.80 18.86
N HIS A 309 -5.17 13.34 19.66
CA HIS A 309 -5.59 13.97 20.90
C HIS A 309 -5.59 12.95 22.04
N TYR A 310 -4.65 13.08 22.94
CA TYR A 310 -4.56 12.30 24.16
C TYR A 310 -5.53 12.89 25.20
N ILE A 311 -6.77 12.40 25.22
CA ILE A 311 -7.83 12.93 26.10
C ILE A 311 -7.49 12.60 27.55
N SER A 312 -7.08 11.35 27.82
CA SER A 312 -6.64 10.85 29.12
C SER A 312 -5.53 9.81 28.93
N ASN A 313 -5.03 9.23 30.02
CA ASN A 313 -4.05 8.14 29.95
C ASN A 313 -4.61 6.86 29.30
N ASN A 314 -5.93 6.74 29.21
CA ASN A 314 -6.63 5.54 28.76
C ASN A 314 -7.44 5.78 27.48
N ILE A 315 -7.44 6.99 26.93
CA ILE A 315 -8.22 7.35 25.74
C ILE A 315 -7.38 8.19 24.80
N ASP A 316 -7.07 7.59 23.66
CA ASP A 316 -6.44 8.24 22.52
C ASP A 316 -7.50 8.45 21.44
N LEU A 317 -7.64 9.66 20.96
CA LEU A 317 -8.55 10.02 19.88
C LEU A 317 -7.75 10.51 18.67
N ARG A 318 -8.00 9.93 17.51
CA ARG A 318 -7.44 10.36 16.21
C ARG A 318 -8.59 10.72 15.29
N TYR A 319 -8.51 11.85 14.63
CA TYR A 319 -9.53 12.28 13.69
C TYR A 319 -8.92 13.16 12.60
N GLY A 320 -9.59 13.25 11.48
CA GLY A 320 -9.07 14.05 10.39
C GLY A 320 -9.95 14.03 9.16
N ILE A 321 -9.41 14.68 8.14
CA ILE A 321 -10.00 14.75 6.81
C ILE A 321 -8.95 14.38 5.76
N ASN A 322 -9.44 13.84 4.65
CA ASN A 322 -8.63 13.51 3.48
C ASN A 322 -9.40 13.90 2.23
N SER A 323 -8.76 14.61 1.29
CA SER A 323 -9.36 15.08 0.05
C SER A 323 -8.41 14.85 -1.10
N ILE A 324 -8.79 14.01 -2.06
CA ILE A 324 -7.95 13.57 -3.16
C ILE A 324 -8.62 13.88 -4.48
N TYR A 325 -7.97 14.70 -5.30
CA TYR A 325 -8.39 14.99 -6.66
C TYR A 325 -7.55 14.16 -7.63
N TYR A 326 -8.22 13.37 -8.46
CA TYR A 326 -7.60 12.46 -9.43
C TYR A 326 -7.77 12.94 -10.85
N LYS A 327 -6.72 12.71 -11.64
CA LYS A 327 -6.73 12.75 -13.10
C LYS A 327 -6.24 11.42 -13.64
N PHE A 328 -7.02 10.79 -14.49
CA PHE A 328 -6.68 9.56 -15.21
C PHE A 328 -6.43 9.90 -16.67
N ASN A 329 -5.32 9.46 -17.22
CA ASN A 329 -5.07 9.39 -18.65
C ASN A 329 -5.27 7.94 -19.09
N PRO A 330 -6.40 7.57 -19.71
CA PRO A 330 -6.66 6.21 -20.14
C PRO A 330 -5.87 5.79 -21.37
N GLY A 331 -5.37 6.74 -22.16
CA GLY A 331 -4.54 6.48 -23.30
C GLY A 331 -4.39 7.67 -24.26
N ASP A 332 -3.17 7.86 -24.75
CA ASP A 332 -2.79 8.84 -25.75
C ASP A 332 -1.90 8.13 -26.78
N VAL A 333 -2.34 8.05 -28.03
CA VAL A 333 -1.62 7.42 -29.14
C VAL A 333 -1.06 8.51 -30.05
N THR A 334 0.25 8.52 -30.22
CA THR A 334 0.95 9.52 -31.04
C THR A 334 1.86 8.80 -32.05
N PRO A 335 1.76 9.08 -33.37
CA PRO A 335 2.69 8.54 -34.35
C PRO A 335 4.12 9.02 -34.08
N THR A 336 5.11 8.15 -34.20
CA THR A 336 6.53 8.49 -34.00
C THR A 336 7.21 9.05 -35.25
N THR A 337 6.63 8.82 -36.43
CA THR A 337 7.12 9.33 -37.71
C THR A 337 5.97 9.92 -38.53
N GLU A 338 6.31 10.76 -39.54
CA GLU A 338 5.32 11.30 -40.49
C GLU A 338 4.79 10.22 -41.45
N ASP A 339 5.53 9.15 -41.64
CA ASP A 339 5.17 8.01 -42.50
C ASP A 339 4.38 6.92 -41.78
N SER A 340 4.15 7.07 -40.48
CA SER A 340 3.33 6.16 -39.67
C SER A 340 1.93 6.05 -40.25
N GLY A 341 1.42 4.83 -40.38
CA GLY A 341 0.05 4.57 -40.80
C GLY A 341 -0.99 4.86 -39.69
N ILE A 342 -0.55 5.30 -38.50
CA ILE A 342 -1.38 5.52 -37.32
C ILE A 342 -1.79 7.01 -37.23
N ASN A 343 -3.08 7.24 -37.06
CA ASN A 343 -3.56 8.59 -36.74
C ASN A 343 -3.42 8.86 -35.24
N PRO A 344 -3.01 10.09 -34.84
CA PRO A 344 -3.01 10.46 -33.42
C PRO A 344 -4.43 10.35 -32.84
N PHE A 345 -4.53 9.72 -31.70
CA PHE A 345 -5.79 9.50 -31.00
C PHE A 345 -5.58 9.65 -29.49
N LYS A 346 -6.45 10.41 -28.88
CA LYS A 346 -6.43 10.61 -27.42
C LYS A 346 -7.76 10.29 -26.81
N LEU A 347 -7.75 9.34 -25.87
CA LEU A 347 -8.90 9.09 -25.00
C LEU A 347 -9.11 10.26 -24.03
N THR A 348 -10.37 10.58 -23.77
CA THR A 348 -10.71 11.68 -22.86
C THR A 348 -10.19 11.42 -21.46
N ASP A 349 -9.42 12.37 -20.91
CA ASP A 349 -8.98 12.34 -19.52
C ASP A 349 -10.18 12.21 -18.58
N LYS A 350 -10.08 11.34 -17.58
CA LYS A 350 -11.15 11.15 -16.59
C LYS A 350 -10.76 11.78 -15.26
N TYR A 351 -11.75 12.35 -14.57
CA TYR A 351 -11.53 13.07 -13.31
C TYR A 351 -12.41 12.52 -12.20
N ALA A 352 -11.88 12.55 -10.97
CA ALA A 352 -12.65 12.18 -9.79
C ALA A 352 -12.18 12.96 -8.56
N TRP A 353 -13.09 13.09 -7.59
CA TRP A 353 -12.81 13.73 -6.32
C TRP A 353 -13.29 12.84 -5.18
N GLU A 354 -12.34 12.29 -4.42
CA GLU A 354 -12.58 11.49 -3.23
C GLU A 354 -12.38 12.33 -1.98
N ASN A 355 -13.36 12.32 -1.07
CA ASN A 355 -13.25 13.00 0.20
C ASN A 355 -13.60 12.03 1.32
N ALA A 356 -12.94 12.19 2.47
CA ALA A 356 -13.26 11.43 3.65
C ALA A 356 -13.07 12.25 4.92
N ALA A 357 -13.94 11.97 5.90
CA ALA A 357 -13.77 12.37 7.29
C ALA A 357 -13.76 11.11 8.15
N TYR A 358 -12.92 11.09 9.17
CA TYR A 358 -12.79 9.92 10.03
C TYR A 358 -12.49 10.28 11.49
N VAL A 359 -12.86 9.36 12.34
CA VAL A 359 -12.52 9.35 13.74
C VAL A 359 -12.14 7.92 14.17
N ASP A 360 -11.06 7.81 14.92
CA ASP A 360 -10.56 6.58 15.54
C ASP A 360 -10.34 6.83 17.02
N THR A 361 -10.70 5.87 17.87
CA THR A 361 -10.38 5.94 19.29
C THR A 361 -9.81 4.62 19.78
N GLU A 362 -8.78 4.69 20.60
CA GLU A 362 -8.26 3.57 21.37
C GLU A 362 -8.59 3.82 22.84
N ILE A 363 -9.26 2.85 23.49
CA ILE A 363 -9.78 2.97 24.84
C ILE A 363 -9.30 1.76 25.65
N GLU A 364 -8.56 2.01 26.72
CA GLU A 364 -8.27 1.01 27.74
C GLU A 364 -9.42 1.01 28.76
N LEU A 365 -10.40 0.11 28.58
CA LEU A 365 -11.56 -0.01 29.47
C LEU A 365 -11.18 -0.57 30.84
N SER A 366 -10.16 -1.42 30.88
CA SER A 366 -9.60 -1.99 32.10
C SER A 366 -8.18 -2.51 31.82
N ASP A 367 -7.49 -2.95 32.89
CA ASP A 367 -6.16 -3.59 32.75
C ASP A 367 -6.16 -4.82 31.83
N ARG A 368 -7.33 -5.36 31.45
CA ARG A 368 -7.48 -6.55 30.61
C ARG A 368 -8.20 -6.32 29.28
N ILE A 369 -8.92 -5.22 29.13
CA ILE A 369 -9.75 -4.98 27.95
C ILE A 369 -9.35 -3.67 27.32
N SER A 370 -8.90 -3.73 26.09
CA SER A 370 -8.71 -2.58 25.21
C SER A 370 -9.59 -2.68 23.96
N ILE A 371 -10.13 -1.55 23.53
CA ILE A 371 -11.00 -1.43 22.36
C ILE A 371 -10.42 -0.39 21.43
N HIS A 372 -10.45 -0.69 20.13
CA HIS A 372 -10.30 0.29 19.08
C HIS A 372 -11.62 0.39 18.32
N ALA A 373 -12.13 1.60 18.16
CA ALA A 373 -13.34 1.88 17.42
C ALA A 373 -13.10 3.05 16.46
N GLY A 374 -13.42 2.84 15.20
CA GLY A 374 -13.21 3.81 14.13
C GLY A 374 -14.43 3.93 13.23
N LEU A 375 -14.63 5.11 12.69
CA LEU A 375 -15.64 5.39 11.68
C LEU A 375 -15.05 6.31 10.63
N ARG A 376 -15.17 5.92 9.36
CA ARG A 376 -14.84 6.72 8.20
C ARG A 376 -16.07 6.92 7.34
N LEU A 377 -16.34 8.14 6.95
CA LEU A 377 -17.29 8.48 5.90
C LEU A 377 -16.48 8.88 4.67
N SER A 378 -16.59 8.14 3.60
CA SER A 378 -15.97 8.46 2.33
C SER A 378 -17.01 8.82 1.27
N THR A 379 -16.71 9.81 0.45
CA THR A 379 -17.50 10.20 -0.71
C THR A 379 -16.62 10.20 -1.95
N PHE A 380 -17.16 9.77 -3.07
CA PHE A 380 -16.46 9.77 -4.35
C PHE A 380 -17.35 10.35 -5.43
N ASN A 381 -16.86 11.36 -6.14
CA ASN A 381 -17.56 12.04 -7.22
C ASN A 381 -16.77 11.81 -8.51
N ARG A 382 -17.36 11.07 -9.45
CA ARG A 382 -16.88 11.01 -10.82
C ARG A 382 -17.24 12.34 -11.49
N LEU A 383 -16.22 13.03 -12.01
CA LEU A 383 -16.38 14.38 -12.56
C LEU A 383 -16.21 14.39 -14.09
N GLY A 384 -16.90 15.30 -14.78
CA GLY A 384 -16.59 15.74 -16.13
C GLY A 384 -15.28 16.57 -16.12
N GLN A 385 -14.78 16.80 -17.20
CA GLN A 385 -15.15 16.83 -18.59
C GLN A 385 -15.15 15.39 -19.18
N ASP A 386 -16.32 14.91 -19.65
CA ASP A 386 -16.43 13.56 -20.22
C ASP A 386 -17.72 13.43 -21.06
N GLU A 387 -17.76 12.43 -21.93
CA GLU A 387 -18.97 11.97 -22.62
C GLU A 387 -19.38 10.64 -22.02
N LEU A 388 -20.62 10.54 -21.57
CA LEU A 388 -21.19 9.33 -21.00
C LEU A 388 -22.13 8.68 -22.01
N PHE A 389 -21.81 7.48 -22.42
CA PHE A 389 -22.69 6.65 -23.23
C PHE A 389 -23.87 6.14 -22.41
N LEU A 390 -25.07 6.24 -22.96
CA LEU A 390 -26.26 5.65 -22.36
C LEU A 390 -26.67 4.41 -23.15
N TYR A 391 -27.06 3.38 -22.43
CA TYR A 391 -27.44 2.08 -23.00
C TYR A 391 -28.87 1.75 -22.64
N GLU A 392 -29.53 0.92 -23.46
CA GLU A 392 -30.86 0.42 -23.18
C GLU A 392 -30.86 -0.33 -21.82
N ASP A 393 -31.87 -0.03 -21.00
CA ASP A 393 -31.99 -0.55 -19.62
C ASP A 393 -30.74 -0.34 -18.73
N ASP A 394 -29.92 0.68 -19.02
CA ASP A 394 -28.65 0.94 -18.34
C ASP A 394 -27.65 -0.23 -18.41
N ASN A 395 -27.77 -1.09 -19.44
CA ASN A 395 -26.92 -2.26 -19.62
C ASN A 395 -25.87 -2.05 -20.73
N PRO A 396 -24.58 -1.80 -20.40
CA PRO A 396 -23.51 -1.65 -21.40
C PRO A 396 -23.12 -2.98 -22.08
N ILE A 397 -23.61 -4.11 -21.58
CA ILE A 397 -23.29 -5.46 -22.06
C ILE A 397 -24.59 -6.21 -22.32
N ILE A 398 -24.72 -6.83 -23.48
CA ILE A 398 -25.84 -7.70 -23.89
C ILE A 398 -25.39 -9.16 -23.82
N TYR A 399 -26.24 -10.02 -23.26
CA TYR A 399 -26.02 -11.46 -23.31
C TYR A 399 -26.76 -12.08 -24.49
N ASN A 400 -26.03 -12.82 -25.33
CA ASN A 400 -26.60 -13.57 -26.45
C ASN A 400 -26.86 -15.03 -26.04
N GLU A 401 -28.11 -15.34 -25.71
CA GLU A 401 -28.51 -16.69 -25.24
C GLU A 401 -28.22 -17.81 -26.25
N SER A 402 -28.27 -17.51 -27.56
CA SER A 402 -28.04 -18.52 -28.59
C SER A 402 -26.57 -18.92 -28.73
N LEU A 403 -25.67 -18.02 -28.42
CA LEU A 403 -24.24 -18.23 -28.53
C LEU A 403 -23.56 -18.41 -27.17
N ASP A 404 -24.30 -18.19 -26.08
CA ASP A 404 -23.77 -18.21 -24.67
C ASP A 404 -22.57 -17.27 -24.49
N ILE A 405 -22.67 -16.04 -25.04
CA ILE A 405 -21.60 -15.04 -24.98
C ILE A 405 -22.12 -13.66 -24.59
N TYR A 406 -21.24 -12.87 -23.98
CA TYR A 406 -21.47 -11.45 -23.76
C TYR A 406 -21.01 -10.61 -24.95
N GLN A 407 -21.77 -9.58 -25.31
CA GLN A 407 -21.50 -8.69 -26.43
C GLN A 407 -21.62 -7.23 -25.98
N LYS A 408 -20.84 -6.34 -26.59
CA LYS A 408 -20.93 -4.90 -26.35
C LYS A 408 -22.29 -4.36 -26.78
N ALA A 409 -23.00 -3.65 -25.90
CA ALA A 409 -24.24 -2.96 -26.25
C ALA A 409 -23.95 -1.73 -27.12
N LYS A 410 -24.86 -1.39 -28.03
CA LYS A 410 -24.75 -0.13 -28.76
C LYS A 410 -25.28 1.02 -27.90
N PRO A 411 -24.55 2.15 -27.77
CA PRO A 411 -25.09 3.32 -27.12
C PRO A 411 -26.36 3.81 -27.82
N ILE A 412 -27.40 4.16 -27.05
CA ILE A 412 -28.64 4.75 -27.55
C ILE A 412 -28.60 6.27 -27.54
N ASP A 413 -27.76 6.85 -26.67
CA ASP A 413 -27.57 8.30 -26.53
C ASP A 413 -26.21 8.58 -25.90
N THR A 414 -25.78 9.86 -25.95
CA THR A 414 -24.54 10.33 -25.34
C THR A 414 -24.81 11.65 -24.61
N VAL A 415 -24.41 11.70 -23.35
CA VAL A 415 -24.54 12.90 -22.51
C VAL A 415 -23.16 13.49 -22.26
N SER A 416 -22.99 14.76 -22.67
CA SER A 416 -21.74 15.49 -22.42
C SER A 416 -21.80 16.20 -21.06
N PHE A 417 -20.75 16.09 -20.29
CA PHE A 417 -20.56 16.77 -19.01
C PHE A 417 -19.44 17.80 -19.14
N GLY A 418 -19.71 19.02 -18.68
CA GLY A 418 -18.71 20.07 -18.60
C GLY A 418 -17.66 19.84 -17.51
N ARG A 419 -16.64 20.68 -17.51
CA ARG A 419 -15.55 20.59 -16.54
C ARG A 419 -16.08 20.66 -15.10
N SER A 420 -15.69 19.69 -14.28
CA SER A 420 -16.08 19.55 -12.85
C SER A 420 -17.58 19.31 -12.59
N GLU A 421 -18.40 19.10 -13.61
CA GLU A 421 -19.76 18.61 -13.41
C GLU A 421 -19.74 17.18 -12.85
N THR A 422 -20.66 16.88 -11.95
CA THR A 422 -20.74 15.56 -11.33
C THR A 422 -21.51 14.59 -12.21
N ILE A 423 -20.85 13.55 -12.68
CA ILE A 423 -21.45 12.45 -13.46
C ILE A 423 -22.15 11.45 -12.53
N LYS A 424 -21.47 11.05 -11.47
CA LYS A 424 -21.96 10.08 -10.47
C LYS A 424 -21.32 10.33 -9.12
N SER A 425 -22.11 10.15 -8.05
CA SER A 425 -21.63 10.26 -6.67
C SER A 425 -21.89 8.99 -5.91
N PHE A 426 -20.95 8.64 -5.02
CA PHE A 426 -21.06 7.56 -4.05
C PHE A 426 -20.75 8.09 -2.67
N ALA A 427 -21.36 7.48 -1.64
CA ALA A 427 -21.08 7.74 -0.24
C ALA A 427 -21.10 6.42 0.54
N ASN A 428 -20.03 6.12 1.28
CA ASN A 428 -19.90 4.89 2.04
C ASN A 428 -19.49 5.18 3.47
N LEU A 429 -20.16 4.48 4.38
CA LEU A 429 -19.80 4.46 5.80
C LEU A 429 -18.97 3.21 6.08
N GLU A 430 -17.79 3.41 6.64
CA GLU A 430 -16.77 2.38 6.86
C GLU A 430 -16.50 2.22 8.37
N PRO A 431 -17.36 1.50 9.11
CA PRO A 431 -17.12 1.18 10.52
C PRO A 431 -15.96 0.20 10.69
N ARG A 432 -15.20 0.39 11.77
CA ARG A 432 -14.06 -0.42 12.15
C ARG A 432 -14.09 -0.63 13.66
N PHE A 433 -13.80 -1.86 14.07
CA PHE A 433 -13.83 -2.23 15.46
C PHE A 433 -12.79 -3.31 15.75
N ALA A 434 -12.08 -3.17 16.86
CA ALA A 434 -11.25 -4.25 17.38
C ALA A 434 -11.32 -4.27 18.91
N ILE A 435 -11.22 -5.45 19.47
CA ILE A 435 -11.19 -5.69 20.90
C ILE A 435 -10.05 -6.66 21.23
N SER A 436 -9.33 -6.36 22.30
CA SER A 436 -8.33 -7.25 22.88
C SER A 436 -8.73 -7.58 24.32
N TYR A 437 -8.67 -8.86 24.66
CA TYR A 437 -8.85 -9.37 26.02
C TYR A 437 -7.59 -10.07 26.50
N LEU A 438 -6.92 -9.51 27.48
CA LEU A 438 -5.75 -10.11 28.12
C LEU A 438 -6.18 -11.30 29.01
N LEU A 439 -5.76 -12.50 28.62
CA LEU A 439 -5.91 -13.70 29.43
C LEU A 439 -4.97 -13.66 30.64
N ASN A 440 -3.74 -13.21 30.40
CA ASN A 440 -2.68 -12.95 31.38
C ASN A 440 -1.69 -11.93 30.78
N GLU A 441 -0.59 -11.62 31.49
CA GLU A 441 0.40 -10.62 31.04
C GLU A 441 1.06 -10.96 29.69
N ASP A 442 1.09 -12.23 29.31
CA ASP A 442 1.80 -12.74 28.14
C ASP A 442 0.87 -13.29 27.03
N SER A 443 -0.46 -13.25 27.22
CA SER A 443 -1.38 -13.77 26.21
C SER A 443 -2.69 -13.00 26.13
N SER A 444 -3.23 -12.89 24.90
CA SER A 444 -4.51 -12.24 24.63
C SER A 444 -5.32 -12.95 23.55
N LEU A 445 -6.63 -12.75 23.60
CA LEU A 445 -7.57 -13.00 22.52
C LEU A 445 -7.99 -11.69 21.90
N LYS A 446 -8.04 -11.63 20.58
CA LYS A 446 -8.46 -10.44 19.86
C LYS A 446 -9.51 -10.77 18.80
N ALA A 447 -10.38 -9.81 18.55
CA ALA A 447 -11.34 -9.86 17.47
C ALA A 447 -11.38 -8.51 16.75
N SER A 448 -11.57 -8.52 15.43
CA SER A 448 -11.74 -7.30 14.65
C SER A 448 -12.78 -7.45 13.56
N TYR A 449 -13.39 -6.32 13.22
CA TYR A 449 -14.24 -6.11 12.06
C TYR A 449 -13.82 -4.82 11.37
N ASN A 450 -13.76 -4.84 10.04
CA ASN A 450 -13.59 -3.63 9.25
C ASN A 450 -14.37 -3.71 7.95
N ARG A 451 -15.01 -2.58 7.61
CA ARG A 451 -15.59 -2.32 6.31
C ARG A 451 -14.74 -1.31 5.57
N MET A 452 -14.52 -1.54 4.28
CA MET A 452 -13.72 -0.68 3.42
C MET A 452 -14.34 -0.52 2.04
N ALA A 453 -14.10 0.65 1.40
CA ALA A 453 -14.53 0.96 0.05
C ALA A 453 -13.32 1.24 -0.85
N GLN A 454 -13.42 0.83 -2.13
CA GLN A 454 -12.44 1.13 -3.17
C GLN A 454 -13.14 1.71 -4.40
N TYR A 455 -12.69 2.88 -4.85
CA TYR A 455 -13.29 3.62 -5.94
C TYR A 455 -12.43 3.64 -7.22
N ILE A 456 -11.19 3.19 -7.12
CA ILE A 456 -10.25 3.16 -8.23
C ILE A 456 -9.86 1.72 -8.49
N HIS A 457 -10.03 1.28 -9.72
CA HIS A 457 -9.83 -0.09 -10.16
C HIS A 457 -8.69 -0.17 -11.15
N LEU A 458 -7.89 -1.21 -11.05
CA LEU A 458 -6.93 -1.56 -12.07
C LEU A 458 -7.62 -2.50 -13.07
N ILE A 459 -7.75 -2.08 -14.29
CA ILE A 459 -8.30 -2.87 -15.38
C ILE A 459 -7.17 -3.63 -16.02
N SER A 460 -7.17 -4.95 -15.84
CA SER A 460 -6.09 -5.85 -16.25
C SER A 460 -6.66 -7.18 -16.71
N ASN A 461 -6.17 -7.70 -17.81
CA ASN A 461 -6.50 -9.03 -18.32
C ASN A 461 -5.51 -10.11 -17.84
N THR A 462 -4.59 -9.76 -16.96
CA THR A 462 -3.57 -10.65 -16.41
C THR A 462 -3.81 -10.96 -14.95
N THR A 463 -3.26 -12.08 -14.48
CA THR A 463 -3.36 -12.50 -13.07
C THR A 463 -2.54 -11.64 -12.12
N SER A 464 -1.57 -10.91 -12.65
CA SER A 464 -0.68 -10.00 -11.93
C SER A 464 -0.68 -8.64 -12.59
N PRO A 465 -0.65 -7.54 -11.84
CA PRO A 465 -0.52 -6.21 -12.42
C PRO A 465 0.68 -6.11 -13.36
N THR A 466 0.42 -5.56 -14.52
CA THR A 466 1.43 -5.24 -15.52
C THR A 466 1.48 -3.73 -15.73
N PRO A 467 2.56 -3.19 -16.24
CA PRO A 467 2.60 -1.78 -16.61
C PRO A 467 1.58 -1.37 -17.69
N PHE A 468 1.06 -2.33 -18.47
CA PHE A 468 0.03 -2.09 -19.51
C PHE A 468 -1.38 -1.85 -18.96
N ASP A 469 -1.60 -2.13 -17.69
CA ASP A 469 -2.91 -2.03 -17.07
C ASP A 469 -3.31 -0.57 -16.87
N ILE A 470 -4.60 -0.28 -17.02
CA ILE A 470 -5.12 1.07 -16.89
C ILE A 470 -5.92 1.25 -15.60
N TYR A 471 -5.83 2.43 -15.02
CA TYR A 471 -6.64 2.81 -13.86
C TYR A 471 -7.96 3.44 -14.30
N ALA A 472 -9.07 2.89 -13.82
CA ALA A 472 -10.40 3.40 -14.07
C ALA A 472 -11.11 3.81 -12.77
N PRO A 473 -11.76 4.98 -12.71
CA PRO A 473 -12.58 5.39 -11.57
C PRO A 473 -13.95 4.71 -11.59
N SER A 474 -14.55 4.50 -10.42
CA SER A 474 -15.97 4.18 -10.30
C SER A 474 -16.82 5.25 -10.98
N GLY A 475 -17.95 4.84 -11.56
CA GLY A 475 -18.84 5.68 -12.34
C GLY A 475 -20.24 5.11 -12.44
N LYS A 476 -20.99 5.48 -13.47
CA LYS A 476 -22.38 5.02 -13.64
C LYS A 476 -22.47 3.49 -13.75
N TYR A 477 -21.53 2.86 -14.44
CA TYR A 477 -21.54 1.43 -14.76
C TYR A 477 -20.47 0.61 -14.01
N ILE A 478 -19.53 1.28 -13.34
CA ILE A 478 -18.48 0.67 -12.54
C ILE A 478 -18.70 1.06 -11.08
N GLU A 479 -19.26 0.14 -10.30
CA GLU A 479 -19.56 0.40 -8.90
C GLU A 479 -18.31 0.29 -8.01
N PRO A 480 -18.28 0.99 -6.87
CA PRO A 480 -17.22 0.82 -5.87
C PRO A 480 -17.18 -0.61 -5.34
N GLN A 481 -15.98 -1.18 -5.20
CA GLN A 481 -15.84 -2.41 -4.44
C GLN A 481 -16.00 -2.13 -2.95
N LEU A 482 -16.77 -2.99 -2.27
CA LEU A 482 -16.99 -2.92 -0.82
C LEU A 482 -16.54 -4.22 -0.19
N ALA A 483 -15.67 -4.15 0.81
CA ALA A 483 -15.21 -5.31 1.55
C ALA A 483 -15.63 -5.25 3.02
N ASP A 484 -16.13 -6.38 3.51
CA ASP A 484 -16.35 -6.65 4.93
C ASP A 484 -15.39 -7.77 5.37
N GLN A 485 -14.62 -7.54 6.43
CA GLN A 485 -13.69 -8.52 6.98
C GLN A 485 -13.86 -8.66 8.48
N VAL A 486 -13.94 -9.90 8.95
CA VAL A 486 -13.84 -10.27 10.38
C VAL A 486 -12.58 -11.09 10.59
N ALA A 487 -11.96 -10.93 11.77
CA ALA A 487 -10.83 -11.76 12.16
C ALA A 487 -10.86 -12.03 13.68
N LEU A 488 -10.37 -13.22 14.06
CA LEU A 488 -10.17 -13.64 15.45
C LEU A 488 -8.72 -14.12 15.60
N GLY A 489 -8.08 -13.78 16.72
CA GLY A 489 -6.68 -14.15 16.93
C GLY A 489 -6.35 -14.49 18.39
N TYR A 490 -5.38 -15.37 18.56
CA TYR A 490 -4.72 -15.67 19.81
C TYR A 490 -3.25 -15.30 19.71
N PHE A 491 -2.79 -14.50 20.65
CA PHE A 491 -1.42 -13.97 20.71
C PHE A 491 -0.78 -14.38 22.02
N ARG A 492 0.45 -14.85 21.97
CA ARG A 492 1.20 -15.24 23.17
C ARG A 492 2.69 -14.94 23.02
N ASN A 493 3.25 -14.31 24.04
CA ASN A 493 4.67 -14.10 24.17
C ASN A 493 5.27 -15.09 25.22
N PHE A 494 6.38 -15.69 24.83
CA PHE A 494 7.25 -16.45 25.72
C PHE A 494 8.52 -15.63 25.95
N LYS A 495 9.40 -16.09 26.80
CA LYS A 495 10.64 -15.37 27.14
C LYS A 495 11.42 -14.83 25.93
N ASN A 496 11.55 -15.62 24.87
CA ASN A 496 12.34 -15.29 23.66
C ASN A 496 11.55 -15.56 22.36
N TYR A 497 10.28 -15.92 22.46
CA TYR A 497 9.45 -16.33 21.34
C TYR A 497 8.12 -15.61 21.39
N SER A 498 7.52 -15.38 20.21
CA SER A 498 6.13 -15.01 20.08
C SER A 498 5.38 -16.00 19.18
N PHE A 499 4.12 -16.21 19.50
CA PHE A 499 3.23 -17.10 18.78
C PHE A 499 1.92 -16.38 18.51
N GLU A 500 1.49 -16.39 17.26
CA GLU A 500 0.29 -15.72 16.79
C GLU A 500 -0.49 -16.71 15.91
N VAL A 501 -1.77 -16.84 16.18
CA VAL A 501 -2.71 -17.60 15.34
C VAL A 501 -3.90 -16.70 15.06
N GLU A 502 -4.19 -16.48 13.79
CA GLU A 502 -5.33 -15.67 13.35
C GLU A 502 -6.19 -16.47 12.37
N THR A 503 -7.49 -16.31 12.45
CA THR A 503 -8.43 -16.76 11.42
C THR A 503 -9.19 -15.55 10.90
N PHE A 504 -9.51 -15.57 9.60
CA PHE A 504 -10.22 -14.46 8.97
C PHE A 504 -11.27 -14.96 7.97
N TYR A 505 -12.28 -14.13 7.77
CA TYR A 505 -13.25 -14.22 6.68
C TYR A 505 -13.42 -12.84 6.07
N LYS A 506 -13.27 -12.74 4.75
CA LYS A 506 -13.42 -11.52 3.96
C LYS A 506 -14.40 -11.77 2.81
N GLU A 507 -15.31 -10.83 2.60
CA GLU A 507 -16.24 -10.79 1.47
C GLU A 507 -16.05 -9.45 0.74
N VAL A 508 -16.04 -9.50 -0.60
CA VAL A 508 -15.92 -8.32 -1.46
C VAL A 508 -17.07 -8.32 -2.45
N LYS A 509 -17.85 -7.24 -2.44
CA LYS A 509 -18.93 -6.97 -3.41
C LYS A 509 -18.43 -6.10 -4.54
N ASN A 510 -19.10 -6.19 -5.69
CA ASN A 510 -18.78 -5.44 -6.91
C ASN A 510 -17.35 -5.70 -7.38
N ARG A 511 -16.86 -6.93 -7.23
CA ARG A 511 -15.60 -7.38 -7.80
C ARG A 511 -15.72 -7.36 -9.32
N LEU A 512 -14.80 -6.68 -9.99
CA LEU A 512 -14.80 -6.64 -11.45
C LEU A 512 -14.31 -7.96 -12.03
N ASP A 513 -15.03 -8.42 -13.05
CA ASP A 513 -14.66 -9.53 -13.90
C ASP A 513 -14.82 -9.11 -15.37
N TYR A 514 -14.37 -9.92 -16.31
CA TYR A 514 -14.30 -9.56 -17.71
C TYR A 514 -15.17 -10.46 -18.56
N VAL A 515 -15.79 -9.89 -19.60
CA VAL A 515 -16.37 -10.69 -20.67
C VAL A 515 -15.26 -11.39 -21.47
N ASP A 516 -15.60 -12.47 -22.16
CA ASP A 516 -14.68 -13.12 -23.09
C ASP A 516 -14.22 -12.14 -24.16
N ASP A 517 -12.95 -12.24 -24.58
CA ASP A 517 -12.31 -11.38 -25.60
C ASP A 517 -12.34 -9.88 -25.23
N ALA A 518 -12.22 -9.55 -23.93
CA ALA A 518 -12.18 -8.18 -23.45
C ALA A 518 -10.98 -7.41 -24.01
N ASP A 519 -11.25 -6.36 -24.78
CA ASP A 519 -10.28 -5.48 -25.36
C ASP A 519 -10.01 -4.29 -24.43
N LEU A 520 -8.81 -4.24 -23.85
CA LEU A 520 -8.46 -3.25 -22.80
C LEU A 520 -7.68 -2.04 -23.33
N ILE A 521 -6.86 -2.24 -24.36
CA ILE A 521 -5.96 -1.19 -24.86
C ILE A 521 -6.74 -0.19 -25.71
N ALA A 522 -6.58 1.10 -25.40
CA ALA A 522 -7.23 2.21 -26.11
C ALA A 522 -8.77 2.08 -26.20
N ASN A 523 -9.39 1.49 -25.18
CA ASN A 523 -10.84 1.32 -25.08
C ASN A 523 -11.47 2.54 -24.39
N ASP A 524 -12.36 3.24 -25.09
CA ASP A 524 -13.09 4.43 -24.58
C ASP A 524 -14.31 4.07 -23.72
N ALA A 525 -14.81 2.82 -23.84
CA ALA A 525 -16.01 2.33 -23.18
C ALA A 525 -15.72 1.04 -22.39
N VAL A 526 -14.80 1.11 -21.41
CA VAL A 526 -14.41 -0.04 -20.60
C VAL A 526 -15.58 -0.71 -19.87
N GLU A 527 -16.67 0.01 -19.63
CA GLU A 527 -17.89 -0.55 -19.04
C GLU A 527 -18.56 -1.62 -19.89
N GLN A 528 -18.28 -1.68 -21.19
CA GLN A 528 -18.82 -2.68 -22.11
C GLN A 528 -18.12 -4.05 -22.04
N ILE A 529 -17.07 -4.15 -21.23
CA ILE A 529 -16.27 -5.37 -21.08
C ILE A 529 -16.15 -5.84 -19.63
N LEU A 530 -16.80 -5.15 -18.69
CA LEU A 530 -16.71 -5.41 -17.26
C LEU A 530 -18.03 -5.92 -16.69
N LEU A 531 -17.95 -7.01 -15.93
CA LEU A 531 -19.06 -7.58 -15.16
C LEU A 531 -18.80 -7.35 -13.67
N ASN A 532 -19.87 -7.11 -12.90
CA ASN A 532 -19.81 -6.98 -11.45
C ASN A 532 -20.06 -8.35 -10.81
N GLY A 533 -19.09 -8.84 -10.08
CA GLY A 533 -19.13 -10.09 -9.35
C GLY A 533 -18.91 -9.91 -7.85
N GLU A 534 -18.61 -11.01 -7.21
CA GLU A 534 -18.31 -11.11 -5.77
C GLU A 534 -17.03 -11.91 -5.58
N ALA A 535 -16.33 -11.65 -4.47
CA ALA A 535 -15.21 -12.47 -4.04
C ALA A 535 -15.30 -12.77 -2.54
N ARG A 536 -14.74 -13.90 -2.13
CA ARG A 536 -14.59 -14.26 -0.72
C ARG A 536 -13.25 -14.90 -0.47
N ALA A 537 -12.69 -14.66 0.71
CA ALA A 537 -11.47 -15.31 1.15
C ALA A 537 -11.55 -15.62 2.64
N TYR A 538 -11.06 -16.78 3.05
CA TYR A 538 -11.00 -17.19 4.43
C TYR A 538 -9.80 -18.08 4.69
N GLY A 539 -9.31 -18.08 5.94
CA GLY A 539 -8.13 -18.87 6.25
C GLY A 539 -7.68 -18.80 7.68
N LEU A 540 -6.63 -19.57 7.93
CA LEU A 540 -5.89 -19.66 9.18
C LEU A 540 -4.44 -19.24 8.93
N GLU A 541 -3.95 -18.30 9.71
CA GLU A 541 -2.58 -17.82 9.70
C GLU A 541 -1.88 -18.20 11.01
N VAL A 542 -0.67 -18.70 10.92
CA VAL A 542 0.17 -19.04 12.08
C VAL A 542 1.53 -18.40 11.92
N LEU A 543 1.99 -17.71 12.95
CA LEU A 543 3.30 -17.09 12.99
C LEU A 543 4.01 -17.45 14.29
N PHE A 544 5.16 -18.08 14.17
CA PHE A 544 6.03 -18.38 15.28
C PHE A 544 7.37 -17.70 15.08
N LYS A 545 7.71 -16.76 15.96
CA LYS A 545 8.97 -15.98 15.90
C LYS A 545 9.87 -16.28 17.06
N LYS A 546 11.17 -16.30 16.79
CA LYS A 546 12.25 -16.24 17.78
C LYS A 546 12.91 -14.87 17.68
N ASN A 547 12.68 -14.03 18.68
CA ASN A 547 13.00 -12.59 18.63
C ASN A 547 14.42 -12.26 19.14
N THR A 548 15.02 -13.10 19.97
CA THR A 548 16.29 -12.81 20.66
C THR A 548 17.29 -13.95 20.60
N GLY A 549 18.58 -13.62 20.83
CA GLY A 549 19.70 -14.55 20.82
C GLY A 549 20.45 -14.56 19.48
N LYS A 550 21.50 -15.39 19.39
CA LYS A 550 22.34 -15.50 18.18
C LYS A 550 21.58 -16.04 16.97
N PHE A 551 20.58 -16.89 17.20
CA PHE A 551 19.66 -17.36 16.17
C PHE A 551 18.34 -16.61 16.34
N GLN A 552 17.89 -15.93 15.28
CA GLN A 552 16.61 -15.21 15.19
C GLN A 552 15.91 -15.63 13.89
N GLY A 553 14.57 -15.53 13.86
CA GLY A 553 13.82 -15.90 12.67
C GLY A 553 12.37 -16.23 12.98
N TRP A 554 11.66 -16.66 11.95
CA TRP A 554 10.25 -17.04 12.09
C TRP A 554 9.85 -18.13 11.11
N VAL A 555 8.76 -18.79 11.46
CA VAL A 555 8.02 -19.69 10.59
C VAL A 555 6.63 -19.10 10.45
N ALA A 556 6.22 -18.85 9.22
CA ALA A 556 4.89 -18.40 8.86
C ALA A 556 4.19 -19.50 8.06
N TYR A 557 2.93 -19.76 8.39
CA TYR A 557 2.09 -20.71 7.66
C TYR A 557 0.70 -20.12 7.45
N THR A 558 0.19 -20.25 6.23
CA THR A 558 -1.15 -19.86 5.85
C THR A 558 -1.87 -21.04 5.21
N LEU A 559 -3.05 -21.34 5.71
CA LEU A 559 -4.04 -22.20 5.07
C LEU A 559 -5.22 -21.32 4.68
N SER A 560 -5.44 -21.12 3.38
CA SER A 560 -6.49 -20.22 2.92
C SER A 560 -7.15 -20.68 1.63
N LYS A 561 -8.33 -20.12 1.37
CA LYS A 561 -9.06 -20.25 0.12
C LYS A 561 -9.54 -18.88 -0.33
N SER A 562 -9.31 -18.55 -1.60
CA SER A 562 -9.81 -17.35 -2.25
C SER A 562 -10.61 -17.72 -3.48
N GLU A 563 -11.86 -17.29 -3.53
CA GLU A 563 -12.82 -17.60 -4.58
C GLU A 563 -13.51 -16.33 -5.06
N GLN A 564 -13.94 -16.38 -6.31
CA GLN A 564 -14.78 -15.34 -6.91
C GLN A 564 -15.92 -15.98 -7.68
N ARG A 565 -16.97 -15.22 -7.93
CA ARG A 565 -18.07 -15.60 -8.79
C ARG A 565 -18.69 -14.38 -9.47
N THR A 566 -19.18 -14.56 -10.67
CA THR A 566 -19.90 -13.55 -11.43
C THR A 566 -21.18 -14.18 -11.94
N PRO A 567 -22.29 -14.10 -11.16
CA PRO A 567 -23.57 -14.70 -11.55
C PRO A 567 -24.18 -13.93 -12.73
N GLY A 568 -25.04 -14.59 -13.49
CA GLY A 568 -25.84 -13.94 -14.51
C GLY A 568 -26.74 -12.85 -13.89
N ARG A 569 -26.94 -11.76 -14.62
CA ARG A 569 -27.78 -10.61 -14.19
C ARG A 569 -29.27 -10.91 -14.32
N THR A 570 -29.61 -11.91 -15.17
CA THR A 570 -30.96 -12.40 -15.40
C THR A 570 -31.00 -13.93 -15.25
N PRO A 571 -32.19 -14.57 -15.14
CA PRO A 571 -32.29 -16.01 -15.05
C PRO A 571 -31.79 -16.77 -16.29
N THR A 572 -31.66 -16.09 -17.43
CA THR A 572 -31.23 -16.70 -18.70
C THR A 572 -29.72 -16.49 -18.95
N GLU A 573 -29.09 -15.58 -18.24
CA GLU A 573 -27.63 -15.39 -18.33
C GLU A 573 -26.88 -16.43 -17.50
N SER A 574 -25.94 -17.15 -18.11
CA SER A 574 -25.11 -18.13 -17.42
C SER A 574 -24.15 -17.51 -16.39
N GLY A 575 -23.71 -16.27 -16.61
CA GLY A 575 -22.63 -15.66 -15.85
C GLY A 575 -21.26 -16.28 -16.22
N ILE A 576 -20.23 -15.91 -15.48
CA ILE A 576 -18.91 -16.51 -15.63
C ILE A 576 -18.87 -17.81 -14.83
N ASN A 577 -18.36 -18.89 -15.45
CA ASN A 577 -18.34 -20.24 -14.86
C ASN A 577 -19.74 -20.71 -14.38
N ASN A 578 -20.78 -20.47 -15.17
CA ASN A 578 -22.18 -20.73 -14.84
C ASN A 578 -22.65 -20.06 -13.53
N GLY A 579 -22.06 -18.94 -13.15
CA GLY A 579 -22.38 -18.23 -11.91
C GLY A 579 -21.94 -18.93 -10.62
N GLU A 580 -21.19 -20.02 -10.73
CA GLU A 580 -20.67 -20.78 -9.60
C GLU A 580 -19.36 -20.21 -9.07
N TRP A 581 -19.03 -20.50 -7.81
CA TRP A 581 -17.78 -20.11 -7.21
C TRP A 581 -16.60 -20.83 -7.86
N TYR A 582 -15.56 -20.08 -8.24
CA TYR A 582 -14.29 -20.60 -8.77
C TYR A 582 -13.10 -19.93 -8.08
N LYS A 583 -11.96 -20.58 -8.12
CA LYS A 583 -10.75 -20.07 -7.47
C LYS A 583 -10.30 -18.76 -8.09
N SER A 584 -9.96 -17.79 -7.25
CA SER A 584 -9.26 -16.60 -7.73
C SER A 584 -7.90 -16.98 -8.34
N PRO A 585 -7.42 -16.27 -9.38
CA PRO A 585 -6.14 -16.59 -10.04
C PRO A 585 -4.94 -16.61 -9.09
N TRP A 586 -5.02 -15.89 -7.98
CA TRP A 586 -4.00 -15.82 -6.94
C TRP A 586 -4.31 -16.70 -5.71
N ASP A 587 -5.26 -17.64 -5.80
CA ASP A 587 -5.54 -18.58 -4.71
C ASP A 587 -4.32 -19.46 -4.44
N LYS A 588 -3.90 -19.50 -3.18
CA LYS A 588 -2.82 -20.34 -2.70
C LYS A 588 -3.25 -21.02 -1.40
N THR A 589 -3.68 -22.27 -1.52
CA THR A 589 -4.28 -23.01 -0.41
C THR A 589 -3.31 -23.18 0.77
N HIS A 590 -2.05 -23.50 0.49
CA HIS A 590 -0.99 -23.65 1.49
C HIS A 590 0.17 -22.74 1.14
N ASP A 591 0.58 -21.93 2.08
CA ASP A 591 1.77 -21.11 1.97
C ASP A 591 2.60 -21.23 3.25
N ILE A 592 3.88 -21.58 3.10
CA ILE A 592 4.82 -21.72 4.21
C ILE A 592 6.10 -20.94 3.92
N SER A 593 6.49 -20.10 4.86
CA SER A 593 7.73 -19.32 4.79
C SER A 593 8.56 -19.58 6.05
N ILE A 594 9.84 -19.84 5.86
CA ILE A 594 10.79 -20.05 6.94
C ILE A 594 11.95 -19.08 6.75
N THR A 595 12.19 -18.26 7.75
CA THR A 595 13.29 -17.29 7.76
C THR A 595 14.13 -17.51 8.99
N GLY A 596 15.43 -17.61 8.81
CA GLY A 596 16.37 -17.80 9.93
C GLY A 596 17.67 -17.06 9.67
N GLN A 597 18.20 -16.46 10.73
CA GLN A 597 19.48 -15.78 10.73
C GLN A 597 20.29 -16.22 11.94
N TYR A 598 21.57 -16.43 11.74
CA TYR A 598 22.51 -16.75 12.82
C TYR A 598 23.65 -15.72 12.87
N GLU A 599 23.77 -15.03 13.98
CA GLU A 599 24.86 -14.08 14.22
C GLU A 599 26.10 -14.82 14.75
N PHE A 600 27.10 -15.07 13.88
CA PHE A 600 28.37 -15.67 14.26
C PHE A 600 29.19 -14.70 15.11
N THR A 601 29.25 -13.44 14.70
CA THR A 601 29.92 -12.32 15.38
C THR A 601 29.13 -11.04 15.16
N ASN A 602 29.49 -9.95 15.84
CA ASN A 602 28.89 -8.61 15.62
C ASN A 602 29.09 -8.07 14.19
N LYS A 603 29.87 -8.74 13.33
CA LYS A 603 30.17 -8.32 11.96
C LYS A 603 29.76 -9.34 10.90
N TRP A 604 29.42 -10.57 11.32
CA TRP A 604 29.10 -11.68 10.43
C TRP A 604 27.81 -12.37 10.87
N SER A 605 26.87 -12.44 9.99
CA SER A 605 25.61 -13.18 10.12
C SER A 605 25.31 -13.99 8.86
#